data_233a4237dd3a51c456847128a27064b1
#
_entry.id   233a4237dd3a51c456847128a27064b1
#
_cell.length_a   1.000
_cell.length_b   1.000
_cell.length_c   1.000
_cell.angle_alpha   90.00
_cell.angle_beta   90.00
_cell.angle_gamma   90.00
#
_symmetry.space_group_name_H-M   'P 1'
#
loop_
_entity.id
_entity.type
_entity.pdbx_description
1 polymer ?
#
loop_
_entity_poly.entity_id
_entity_poly.type
_entity_poly.pdbx_seq_one_letter_code
_entity_poly.pdbx_strand_id
1 'polypeptide(L)'
;LITAVVGGIAYYMMLPALNFKDTQMYLFLILLVVVFMLSFALVCRANKKIERKEYVKKKSLVPVIIVGVLVVVMAVGYLTGVTLFRAKSYSNLLTISDGNFENDFEDISYDKVPRLDSNRAIALADQQLGSLEEYKSQYVVSDNSTQINYKNTPCRVAYLQYADFFKWMNNTKNGTPAYMLVDLVSQKVTAVNCVDKFGEGIKYSPAELFNEKLIRHLRFQYPTELLDTPNFEIDDNMHPYWITAVLDKTIGLYGGTDVKGAIITDALTGKSKYYDIETVKNDKRLNWIDVVYSEALVLEQYNYHGKLQNGFWNSIIFQNDVNIASTGSGNIAMDDDVWVFTGVTSAETDASNFGFILINQRTKEARYYKSPGATEISAQESATDAVQNYGYQATFPILLGIDGNPTYFMSLYGDSNTVKGYAFVSLKDKTVVGTGLLDTAKSDAKALNNAIENYIDALK
;
A
#
# COMPACT_ATOMS: atom_id res chain seq x y z
N LEU A 1 24.31 23.36 24.24
CA LEU A 1 25.08 22.68 23.20
C LEU A 1 24.71 21.18 23.15
N ILE A 2 24.83 20.39 24.23
CA ILE A 2 24.54 18.94 24.25
C ILE A 2 23.13 18.67 23.72
N THR A 3 22.12 19.39 24.22
CA THR A 3 20.73 19.24 23.77
C THR A 3 20.56 19.52 22.28
N ALA A 4 21.25 20.52 21.74
CA ALA A 4 21.17 20.85 20.32
C ALA A 4 21.82 19.75 19.44
N VAL A 5 22.98 19.23 19.86
CA VAL A 5 23.66 18.15 19.12
C VAL A 5 22.83 16.86 19.16
N VAL A 6 22.41 16.44 20.36
CA VAL A 6 21.57 15.23 20.51
C VAL A 6 20.23 15.39 19.81
N GLY A 7 19.62 16.58 19.88
CA GLY A 7 18.38 16.90 19.20
C GLY A 7 18.52 16.83 17.67
N GLY A 8 19.62 17.35 17.12
CA GLY A 8 19.91 17.26 15.68
C GLY A 8 20.08 15.82 15.22
N ILE A 9 20.81 15.00 15.97
CA ILE A 9 20.98 13.57 15.70
C ILE A 9 19.63 12.85 15.79
N ALA A 10 18.87 13.13 16.85
CA ALA A 10 17.55 12.52 17.05
C ALA A 10 16.59 12.90 15.91
N TYR A 11 16.56 14.18 15.48
CA TYR A 11 15.76 14.60 14.33
C TYR A 11 16.16 13.88 13.04
N TYR A 12 17.48 13.78 12.79
CA TYR A 12 18.01 13.07 11.62
C TYR A 12 17.65 11.59 11.58
N MET A 13 17.49 10.96 12.76
CA MET A 13 17.12 9.54 12.87
C MET A 13 15.61 9.30 12.89
N MET A 14 14.86 10.11 13.66
CA MET A 14 13.43 9.91 13.87
C MET A 14 12.56 10.49 12.73
N LEU A 15 13.04 11.57 12.09
CA LEU A 15 12.37 12.26 10.97
C LEU A 15 10.89 12.63 11.27
N PRO A 16 10.53 13.16 12.46
CA PRO A 16 9.15 13.53 12.71
C PRO A 16 8.71 14.67 11.78
N ALA A 17 7.44 14.69 11.40
CA ALA A 17 6.89 15.89 10.76
C ALA A 17 6.79 17.01 11.78
N LEU A 18 7.22 18.22 11.42
CA LEU A 18 7.05 19.40 12.28
C LEU A 18 5.62 19.94 12.14
N ASN A 19 4.65 19.12 12.54
CA ASN A 19 3.23 19.34 12.36
C ASN A 19 2.47 18.94 13.63
N PHE A 20 1.58 19.81 14.09
CA PHE A 20 0.76 19.58 15.30
C PHE A 20 -0.18 18.36 15.17
N LYS A 21 -0.46 17.91 13.96
CA LYS A 21 -1.24 16.70 13.69
C LYS A 21 -0.39 15.41 13.70
N ASP A 22 0.92 15.52 13.91
CA ASP A 22 1.83 14.38 14.05
C ASP A 22 2.15 14.11 15.52
N THR A 23 1.74 12.97 16.02
CA THR A 23 2.07 12.53 17.40
C THR A 23 3.57 12.33 17.61
N GLN A 24 4.32 11.97 16.56
CA GLN A 24 5.78 11.80 16.64
C GLN A 24 6.49 13.13 16.94
N MET A 25 5.95 14.26 16.48
CA MET A 25 6.48 15.58 16.82
C MET A 25 6.46 15.81 18.33
N TYR A 26 5.36 15.49 19.00
CA TYR A 26 5.26 15.66 20.48
C TYR A 26 6.24 14.75 21.21
N LEU A 27 6.37 13.51 20.77
CA LEU A 27 7.36 12.56 21.34
C LEU A 27 8.78 13.09 21.16
N PHE A 28 9.09 13.64 19.99
CA PHE A 28 10.38 14.29 19.73
C PHE A 28 10.61 15.51 20.64
N LEU A 29 9.60 16.38 20.82
CA LEU A 29 9.69 17.54 21.70
C LEU A 29 9.88 17.10 23.18
N ILE A 30 9.15 16.08 23.64
CA ILE A 30 9.33 15.49 24.97
C ILE A 30 10.75 14.97 25.13
N LEU A 31 11.28 14.23 24.13
CA LEU A 31 12.67 13.76 24.12
C LEU A 31 13.67 14.91 24.27
N LEU A 32 13.48 16.02 23.55
CA LEU A 32 14.33 17.20 23.66
C LEU A 32 14.32 17.79 25.07
N VAL A 33 13.15 17.89 25.68
CA VAL A 33 13.01 18.39 27.07
C VAL A 33 13.69 17.45 28.07
N VAL A 34 13.54 16.15 27.92
CA VAL A 34 14.21 15.15 28.77
C VAL A 34 15.73 15.24 28.64
N VAL A 35 16.25 15.30 27.39
CA VAL A 35 17.68 15.46 27.12
C VAL A 35 18.22 16.77 27.72
N PHE A 36 17.42 17.85 27.62
CA PHE A 36 17.77 19.11 28.27
C PHE A 36 17.87 18.98 29.77
N MET A 37 16.88 18.35 30.44
CA MET A 37 16.90 18.14 31.90
C MET A 37 18.09 17.31 32.35
N LEU A 38 18.42 16.22 31.65
CA LEU A 38 19.58 15.38 31.91
C LEU A 38 20.89 16.15 31.74
N SER A 39 21.03 16.90 30.67
CA SER A 39 22.20 17.75 30.38
C SER A 39 22.37 18.83 31.47
N PHE A 40 21.28 19.46 31.88
CA PHE A 40 21.27 20.46 32.92
C PHE A 40 21.69 19.87 34.27
N ALA A 41 21.13 18.69 34.65
CA ALA A 41 21.48 17.99 35.89
C ALA A 41 22.98 17.60 35.90
N LEU A 42 23.54 17.14 34.75
CA LEU A 42 24.98 16.82 34.63
C LEU A 42 25.86 18.07 34.80
N VAL A 43 25.50 19.20 34.19
CA VAL A 43 26.22 20.46 34.34
C VAL A 43 26.18 20.96 35.81
N CYS A 44 25.01 20.93 36.46
CA CYS A 44 24.87 21.26 37.86
C CYS A 44 25.68 20.31 38.77
N ARG A 45 25.78 19.02 38.38
CA ARG A 45 26.61 18.05 39.13
C ARG A 45 28.11 18.35 39.00
N ALA A 46 28.57 18.84 37.89
CA ALA A 46 29.98 19.20 37.66
C ALA A 46 30.38 20.50 38.37
N ASN A 47 29.42 21.40 38.62
CA ASN A 47 29.68 22.69 39.27
C ASN A 47 29.57 22.61 40.79
N LYS A 48 30.72 22.61 41.50
CA LYS A 48 30.83 22.46 42.97
C LYS A 48 30.26 23.65 43.75
N LYS A 49 29.97 24.81 43.13
CA LYS A 49 29.51 26.06 43.76
C LYS A 49 27.99 26.15 43.94
N ILE A 50 27.21 25.18 43.45
CA ILE A 50 25.74 25.23 43.45
C ILE A 50 25.22 24.29 44.56
N GLU A 51 24.33 24.75 45.43
CA GLU A 51 23.53 23.94 46.35
C GLU A 51 22.54 23.11 45.51
N ARG A 52 22.94 21.86 45.24
CA ARG A 52 22.44 20.98 44.15
C ARG A 52 20.96 20.69 44.18
N LYS A 53 20.46 20.24 45.36
CA LYS A 53 19.10 19.66 45.36
C LYS A 53 18.01 20.71 45.13
N GLU A 54 18.14 21.81 45.75
CA GLU A 54 17.10 22.84 45.70
C GLU A 54 17.11 23.62 44.41
N TYR A 55 18.30 23.95 43.90
CA TYR A 55 18.45 24.64 42.61
C TYR A 55 17.96 23.81 41.41
N VAL A 56 18.33 22.53 41.35
CA VAL A 56 17.87 21.61 40.29
C VAL A 56 16.35 21.42 40.38
N LYS A 57 15.82 21.20 41.59
CA LYS A 57 14.37 21.03 41.83
C LYS A 57 13.60 22.28 41.38
N LYS A 58 14.06 23.48 41.72
CA LYS A 58 13.37 24.74 41.35
C LYS A 58 13.42 25.01 39.84
N LYS A 59 14.57 24.70 39.19
CA LYS A 59 14.73 24.94 37.71
C LYS A 59 14.18 23.83 36.84
N SER A 60 13.99 22.61 37.37
CA SER A 60 13.34 21.52 36.61
C SER A 60 11.81 21.62 36.56
N LEU A 61 11.22 22.53 37.35
CA LEU A 61 9.76 22.70 37.35
C LEU A 61 9.23 23.13 35.95
N VAL A 62 9.90 24.07 35.28
CA VAL A 62 9.47 24.56 33.95
C VAL A 62 9.51 23.46 32.89
N PRO A 63 10.60 22.71 32.69
CA PRO A 63 10.61 21.56 31.81
C PRO A 63 9.52 20.52 32.10
N VAL A 64 9.28 20.21 33.36
CA VAL A 64 8.22 19.27 33.80
C VAL A 64 6.84 19.78 33.41
N ILE A 65 6.59 21.09 33.60
CA ILE A 65 5.31 21.73 33.15
C ILE A 65 5.18 21.63 31.62
N ILE A 66 6.26 21.89 30.87
CA ILE A 66 6.22 21.76 29.39
C ILE A 66 5.85 20.34 28.96
N VAL A 67 6.47 19.31 29.54
CA VAL A 67 6.10 17.91 29.27
C VAL A 67 4.63 17.66 29.62
N GLY A 68 4.18 18.13 30.80
CA GLY A 68 2.79 17.99 31.21
C GLY A 68 1.81 18.64 30.19
N VAL A 69 2.12 19.85 29.73
CA VAL A 69 1.32 20.53 28.70
C VAL A 69 1.29 19.73 27.39
N LEU A 70 2.43 19.24 26.90
CA LEU A 70 2.50 18.42 25.69
C LEU A 70 1.65 17.16 25.81
N VAL A 71 1.72 16.47 26.94
CA VAL A 71 0.90 15.27 27.22
C VAL A 71 -0.60 15.61 27.25
N VAL A 72 -0.97 16.73 27.90
CA VAL A 72 -2.37 17.19 27.91
C VAL A 72 -2.86 17.54 26.52
N VAL A 73 -2.05 18.24 25.71
CA VAL A 73 -2.41 18.54 24.30
C VAL A 73 -2.61 17.27 23.51
N MET A 74 -1.73 16.27 23.67
CA MET A 74 -1.90 14.96 23.00
C MET A 74 -3.19 14.27 23.44
N ALA A 75 -3.49 14.24 24.74
CA ALA A 75 -4.69 13.58 25.27
C ALA A 75 -5.98 14.30 24.79
N VAL A 76 -6.02 15.62 24.88
CA VAL A 76 -7.16 16.42 24.40
C VAL A 76 -7.29 16.27 22.88
N GLY A 77 -6.17 16.35 22.15
CA GLY A 77 -6.16 16.15 20.70
C GLY A 77 -6.74 14.80 20.28
N TYR A 78 -6.38 13.72 21.01
CA TYR A 78 -6.94 12.40 20.77
C TYR A 78 -8.45 12.36 21.02
N LEU A 79 -8.91 12.95 22.14
CA LEU A 79 -10.34 12.99 22.47
C LEU A 79 -11.19 13.75 21.44
N THR A 80 -10.65 14.76 20.76
CA THR A 80 -11.37 15.50 19.70
C THR A 80 -11.69 14.67 18.47
N GLY A 81 -10.93 13.57 18.23
CA GLY A 81 -11.07 12.67 17.11
C GLY A 81 -11.77 11.34 17.45
N VAL A 82 -12.28 11.14 18.67
CA VAL A 82 -12.90 9.86 19.06
C VAL A 82 -14.17 9.60 18.24
N THR A 83 -14.30 8.38 17.72
CA THR A 83 -15.43 7.92 16.90
C THR A 83 -16.77 8.07 17.58
N LEU A 84 -16.81 7.97 18.93
CA LEU A 84 -18.02 8.18 19.73
C LEU A 84 -18.74 9.52 19.40
N PHE A 85 -17.96 10.60 19.20
CA PHE A 85 -18.51 11.92 18.92
C PHE A 85 -18.46 12.32 17.44
N ARG A 86 -17.72 11.55 16.64
CA ARG A 86 -17.37 11.86 15.24
C ARG A 86 -17.79 10.77 14.25
N ALA A 87 -18.67 9.85 14.66
CA ALA A 87 -19.08 8.71 13.82
C ALA A 87 -19.46 9.12 12.40
N LYS A 88 -20.32 10.16 12.26
CA LYS A 88 -20.74 10.67 10.96
C LYS A 88 -19.57 11.25 10.14
N SER A 89 -18.62 11.91 10.79
CA SER A 89 -17.45 12.46 10.09
C SER A 89 -16.56 11.32 9.56
N TYR A 90 -16.37 10.25 10.34
CA TYR A 90 -15.63 9.08 9.91
C TYR A 90 -16.34 8.31 8.79
N SER A 91 -17.64 8.11 8.89
CA SER A 91 -18.40 7.41 7.82
C SER A 91 -18.41 8.18 6.49
N ASN A 92 -18.18 9.48 6.52
CA ASN A 92 -18.12 10.35 5.33
C ASN A 92 -16.71 10.53 4.77
N LEU A 93 -15.68 9.85 5.32
CA LEU A 93 -14.32 9.89 4.75
C LEU A 93 -14.27 9.30 3.34
N LEU A 94 -15.10 8.31 3.08
CA LEU A 94 -15.25 7.69 1.78
C LEU A 94 -16.69 7.89 1.28
N THR A 95 -16.82 8.48 0.08
CA THR A 95 -18.10 8.58 -0.60
C THR A 95 -18.24 7.39 -1.52
N ILE A 96 -19.30 6.61 -1.36
CA ILE A 96 -19.55 5.39 -2.10
C ILE A 96 -20.75 5.58 -3.01
N SER A 97 -20.62 5.22 -4.27
CA SER A 97 -21.70 5.14 -5.25
C SER A 97 -22.11 3.69 -5.48
N ASP A 98 -23.37 3.48 -5.87
CA ASP A 98 -23.79 2.15 -6.33
C ASP A 98 -23.24 1.90 -7.74
N GLY A 99 -22.54 0.79 -7.92
CA GLY A 99 -22.04 0.30 -9.19
C GLY A 99 -23.06 -0.61 -9.89
N ASN A 100 -22.99 -0.65 -11.21
CA ASN A 100 -23.74 -1.62 -12.01
C ASN A 100 -22.74 -2.62 -12.60
N PHE A 101 -22.73 -3.86 -12.08
CA PHE A 101 -21.77 -4.87 -12.49
C PHE A 101 -21.77 -5.15 -13.98
N GLU A 102 -22.96 -5.25 -14.61
CA GLU A 102 -23.10 -5.57 -16.03
C GLU A 102 -22.52 -4.47 -16.92
N ASN A 103 -22.60 -3.20 -16.49
CA ASN A 103 -22.09 -2.07 -17.26
C ASN A 103 -20.61 -1.78 -17.00
N ASP A 104 -20.16 -1.98 -15.75
CA ASP A 104 -18.81 -1.59 -15.33
C ASP A 104 -17.77 -2.70 -15.60
N PHE A 105 -18.24 -3.97 -15.65
CA PHE A 105 -17.43 -5.12 -16.02
C PHE A 105 -17.90 -5.64 -17.37
N GLU A 106 -17.51 -4.98 -18.44
CA GLU A 106 -17.62 -5.57 -19.77
C GLU A 106 -16.82 -6.87 -19.82
N ASP A 107 -17.22 -7.79 -20.73
CA ASP A 107 -16.50 -9.07 -20.92
C ASP A 107 -15.01 -8.80 -21.12
N ILE A 108 -14.23 -9.06 -20.09
CA ILE A 108 -12.79 -8.80 -20.09
C ILE A 108 -12.17 -9.72 -21.13
N SER A 109 -11.44 -9.12 -22.07
CA SER A 109 -10.57 -9.88 -22.94
C SER A 109 -9.58 -10.67 -22.06
N TYR A 110 -9.65 -11.99 -22.13
CA TYR A 110 -8.83 -12.91 -21.32
C TYR A 110 -7.32 -12.70 -21.47
N ASP A 111 -6.95 -12.01 -22.56
CA ASP A 111 -5.57 -11.59 -22.81
C ASP A 111 -5.06 -10.54 -21.82
N LYS A 112 -5.96 -9.90 -21.05
CA LYS A 112 -5.63 -8.82 -20.10
C LYS A 112 -5.78 -9.21 -18.63
N VAL A 113 -6.15 -10.45 -18.34
CA VAL A 113 -6.33 -10.91 -16.96
C VAL A 113 -4.97 -11.15 -16.31
N PRO A 114 -4.66 -10.50 -15.17
CA PRO A 114 -3.44 -10.79 -14.41
C PRO A 114 -3.36 -12.25 -13.99
N ARG A 115 -2.23 -12.91 -14.27
CA ARG A 115 -1.98 -14.33 -13.97
C ARG A 115 -1.06 -14.54 -12.79
N LEU A 116 -0.45 -13.47 -12.31
CA LEU A 116 0.50 -13.48 -11.20
C LEU A 116 -0.04 -12.66 -10.03
N ASP A 117 0.04 -13.20 -8.84
CA ASP A 117 -0.06 -12.42 -7.61
C ASP A 117 1.27 -11.72 -7.28
N SER A 118 1.26 -10.88 -6.24
CA SER A 118 2.43 -10.11 -5.82
C SER A 118 3.65 -10.98 -5.53
N ASN A 119 3.48 -12.06 -4.76
CA ASN A 119 4.59 -12.91 -4.31
C ASN A 119 5.26 -13.62 -5.49
N ARG A 120 4.46 -14.09 -6.43
CA ARG A 120 4.96 -14.78 -7.62
C ARG A 120 5.60 -13.86 -8.62
N ALA A 121 5.07 -12.65 -8.78
CA ALA A 121 5.70 -11.63 -9.60
C ALA A 121 7.11 -11.27 -9.08
N ILE A 122 7.27 -11.12 -7.76
CA ILE A 122 8.58 -10.90 -7.12
C ILE A 122 9.49 -12.12 -7.29
N ALA A 123 8.99 -13.34 -7.11
CA ALA A 123 9.79 -14.55 -7.30
C ALA A 123 10.33 -14.69 -8.74
N LEU A 124 9.51 -14.31 -9.75
CA LEU A 124 9.97 -14.26 -11.14
C LEU A 124 11.00 -13.15 -11.38
N ALA A 125 10.81 -11.99 -10.74
CA ALA A 125 11.79 -10.90 -10.80
C ALA A 125 13.13 -11.31 -10.18
N ASP A 126 13.13 -12.02 -9.03
CA ASP A 126 14.34 -12.57 -8.41
C ASP A 126 15.02 -13.63 -9.29
N GLN A 127 14.23 -14.49 -9.93
CA GLN A 127 14.78 -15.47 -10.87
C GLN A 127 15.45 -14.79 -12.06
N GLN A 128 14.84 -13.72 -12.59
CA GLN A 128 15.41 -12.92 -13.67
C GLN A 128 16.70 -12.23 -13.22
N LEU A 129 16.71 -11.62 -12.02
CA LEU A 129 17.91 -11.01 -11.44
C LEU A 129 19.03 -12.04 -11.29
N GLY A 130 18.70 -13.25 -10.84
CA GLY A 130 19.66 -14.35 -10.71
C GLY A 130 20.33 -14.76 -12.03
N SER A 131 19.70 -14.48 -13.17
CA SER A 131 20.26 -14.72 -14.51
C SER A 131 21.22 -13.61 -14.99
N LEU A 132 21.20 -12.43 -14.33
CA LEU A 132 22.03 -11.27 -14.69
C LEU A 132 23.33 -11.31 -13.90
N GLU A 133 24.42 -11.79 -14.51
CA GLU A 133 25.71 -12.04 -13.83
C GLU A 133 26.29 -10.81 -13.15
N GLU A 134 26.11 -9.63 -13.73
CA GLU A 134 26.61 -8.37 -13.19
C GLU A 134 25.84 -7.86 -11.96
N TYR A 135 24.57 -8.28 -11.77
CA TYR A 135 23.68 -7.77 -10.72
C TYR A 135 23.47 -8.77 -9.57
N LYS A 136 23.41 -10.07 -9.87
CA LYS A 136 22.98 -11.12 -8.92
C LYS A 136 23.73 -11.17 -7.58
N SER A 137 24.99 -10.71 -7.56
CA SER A 137 25.81 -10.72 -6.34
C SER A 137 25.81 -9.38 -5.61
N GLN A 138 25.25 -8.32 -6.20
CA GLN A 138 25.29 -6.97 -5.68
C GLN A 138 23.94 -6.51 -5.17
N TYR A 139 22.84 -7.00 -5.77
CA TYR A 139 21.48 -6.50 -5.55
C TYR A 139 20.52 -7.65 -5.28
N VAL A 140 19.37 -7.28 -4.66
CA VAL A 140 18.19 -8.14 -4.47
C VAL A 140 16.97 -7.35 -4.94
N VAL A 141 15.92 -8.04 -5.39
CA VAL A 141 14.65 -7.39 -5.71
C VAL A 141 13.96 -6.99 -4.42
N SER A 142 13.38 -5.80 -4.37
CA SER A 142 12.61 -5.35 -3.21
C SER A 142 11.28 -6.10 -3.11
N ASP A 143 10.93 -6.58 -1.92
CA ASP A 143 9.59 -7.09 -1.63
C ASP A 143 8.52 -5.98 -1.70
N ASN A 144 8.91 -4.73 -1.51
CA ASN A 144 8.04 -3.57 -1.66
C ASN A 144 7.92 -3.20 -3.14
N SER A 145 6.91 -3.73 -3.79
CA SER A 145 6.61 -3.54 -5.21
C SER A 145 5.23 -2.94 -5.40
N THR A 146 5.05 -2.18 -6.47
CA THR A 146 3.78 -1.52 -6.79
C THR A 146 3.15 -2.19 -8.02
N GLN A 147 1.84 -2.47 -7.96
CA GLN A 147 1.07 -2.80 -9.15
C GLN A 147 0.68 -1.52 -9.85
N ILE A 148 0.91 -1.48 -11.15
CA ILE A 148 0.62 -0.34 -12.03
C ILE A 148 -0.13 -0.81 -13.26
N ASN A 149 -0.77 0.11 -13.95
CA ASN A 149 -1.38 -0.14 -15.25
C ASN A 149 -0.55 0.49 -16.38
N TYR A 150 0.56 -0.16 -16.74
CA TYR A 150 1.47 0.37 -17.76
C TYR A 150 0.92 0.17 -19.17
N LYS A 151 0.49 1.26 -19.81
CA LYS A 151 -0.08 1.24 -21.17
C LYS A 151 -1.22 0.23 -21.36
N ASN A 152 -2.19 0.27 -20.46
CA ASN A 152 -3.33 -0.67 -20.40
C ASN A 152 -2.93 -2.15 -20.22
N THR A 153 -1.78 -2.40 -19.61
CA THR A 153 -1.34 -3.73 -19.22
C THR A 153 -1.06 -3.75 -17.72
N PRO A 154 -1.69 -4.63 -16.94
CA PRO A 154 -1.39 -4.74 -15.55
C PRO A 154 0.02 -5.27 -15.36
N CYS A 155 0.86 -4.46 -14.74
CA CYS A 155 2.26 -4.75 -14.48
C CYS A 155 2.58 -4.59 -12.99
N ARG A 156 3.70 -5.15 -12.57
CA ARG A 156 4.28 -4.89 -11.26
C ARG A 156 5.69 -4.38 -11.43
N VAL A 157 6.00 -3.31 -10.72
CA VAL A 157 7.34 -2.73 -10.71
C VAL A 157 7.99 -2.94 -9.35
N ALA A 158 9.25 -3.38 -9.37
CA ALA A 158 10.05 -3.59 -8.18
C ALA A 158 11.46 -3.02 -8.38
N TYR A 159 11.87 -2.14 -7.47
CA TYR A 159 13.23 -1.60 -7.50
C TYR A 159 14.23 -2.58 -6.91
N LEU A 160 15.51 -2.39 -7.25
CA LEU A 160 16.59 -3.18 -6.66
C LEU A 160 17.08 -2.52 -5.36
N GLN A 161 17.45 -3.37 -4.41
CA GLN A 161 18.11 -3.00 -3.16
C GLN A 161 19.53 -3.57 -3.15
N TYR A 162 20.42 -2.95 -2.40
CA TYR A 162 21.75 -3.52 -2.18
C TYR A 162 21.64 -4.79 -1.32
N ALA A 163 22.34 -5.85 -1.69
CA ALA A 163 22.29 -7.12 -0.98
C ALA A 163 22.78 -7.01 0.48
N ASP A 164 23.74 -6.11 0.75
CA ASP A 164 24.24 -5.80 2.08
C ASP A 164 24.90 -4.40 2.15
N PHE A 165 25.32 -4.00 3.35
CA PHE A 165 25.97 -2.71 3.60
C PHE A 165 27.25 -2.50 2.78
N PHE A 166 28.06 -3.53 2.58
CA PHE A 166 29.32 -3.41 1.82
C PHE A 166 29.01 -3.25 0.33
N LYS A 167 27.97 -3.90 -0.17
CA LYS A 167 27.51 -3.70 -1.55
C LYS A 167 27.00 -2.25 -1.75
N TRP A 168 26.24 -1.74 -0.77
CA TRP A 168 25.84 -0.32 -0.78
C TRP A 168 27.07 0.59 -0.82
N MET A 169 28.04 0.42 0.07
CA MET A 169 29.23 1.27 0.15
C MET A 169 30.03 1.32 -1.16
N ASN A 170 30.08 0.20 -1.89
CA ASN A 170 30.82 0.10 -3.16
C ASN A 170 30.05 0.69 -4.34
N ASN A 171 28.70 0.70 -4.31
CA ASN A 171 27.86 1.03 -5.47
C ASN A 171 27.03 2.29 -5.31
N THR A 172 26.88 2.85 -4.11
CA THR A 172 25.97 3.97 -3.81
C THR A 172 26.21 5.21 -4.67
N LYS A 173 27.48 5.46 -5.09
CA LYS A 173 27.82 6.61 -5.94
C LYS A 173 27.05 6.62 -7.27
N ASN A 174 26.79 5.46 -7.84
CA ASN A 174 26.10 5.29 -9.11
C ASN A 174 24.61 5.00 -8.95
N GLY A 175 24.17 4.67 -7.74
CA GLY A 175 22.84 4.19 -7.45
C GLY A 175 22.60 2.73 -7.90
N THR A 176 21.38 2.22 -7.72
CA THR A 176 21.02 0.89 -8.24
C THR A 176 20.78 0.99 -9.76
N PRO A 177 21.35 0.07 -10.56
CA PRO A 177 21.45 0.28 -12.02
C PRO A 177 20.12 0.03 -12.75
N ALA A 178 19.20 -0.71 -12.16
CA ALA A 178 18.00 -1.18 -12.83
C ALA A 178 16.82 -1.33 -11.86
N TYR A 179 15.64 -1.54 -12.42
CA TYR A 179 14.46 -2.05 -11.74
C TYR A 179 13.83 -3.19 -12.56
N MET A 180 12.95 -3.96 -11.93
CA MET A 180 12.22 -5.06 -12.58
C MET A 180 10.80 -4.61 -12.94
N LEU A 181 10.41 -4.83 -14.19
CA LEU A 181 9.06 -4.67 -14.69
C LEU A 181 8.52 -6.06 -15.03
N VAL A 182 7.48 -6.48 -14.31
CA VAL A 182 6.83 -7.78 -14.50
C VAL A 182 5.47 -7.55 -15.13
N ASP A 183 5.29 -8.03 -16.33
CA ASP A 183 3.99 -8.10 -16.99
C ASP A 183 3.17 -9.24 -16.35
N LEU A 184 2.09 -8.89 -15.68
CA LEU A 184 1.28 -9.84 -14.91
C LEU A 184 0.45 -10.78 -15.80
N VAL A 185 0.28 -10.45 -17.07
CA VAL A 185 -0.49 -11.23 -18.05
C VAL A 185 0.42 -12.23 -18.76
N SER A 186 1.47 -11.73 -19.42
CA SER A 186 2.40 -12.57 -20.18
C SER A 186 3.44 -13.29 -19.30
N GLN A 187 3.52 -12.93 -18.01
CA GLN A 187 4.50 -13.43 -17.05
C GLN A 187 5.95 -13.10 -17.42
N LYS A 188 6.14 -12.14 -18.33
CA LYS A 188 7.46 -11.73 -18.78
C LYS A 188 8.07 -10.73 -17.80
N VAL A 189 9.32 -10.96 -17.42
CA VAL A 189 10.10 -10.01 -16.62
C VAL A 189 11.09 -9.28 -17.52
N THR A 190 11.13 -7.95 -17.37
CA THR A 190 12.10 -7.09 -18.04
C THR A 190 12.91 -6.36 -16.98
N ALA A 191 14.21 -6.57 -16.97
CA ALA A 191 15.13 -5.72 -16.21
C ALA A 191 15.37 -4.44 -17.04
N VAL A 192 14.89 -3.32 -16.53
CA VAL A 192 15.06 -2.01 -17.17
C VAL A 192 16.33 -1.38 -16.64
N ASN A 193 17.40 -1.35 -17.44
CA ASN A 193 18.66 -0.73 -17.09
C ASN A 193 18.54 0.81 -17.18
N CYS A 194 18.54 1.46 -16.03
CA CYS A 194 18.42 2.92 -15.93
C CYS A 194 19.68 3.63 -16.45
N VAL A 195 20.86 3.05 -16.24
CA VAL A 195 22.13 3.62 -16.66
C VAL A 195 22.20 3.70 -18.20
N ASP A 196 21.83 2.61 -18.87
CA ASP A 196 21.82 2.57 -20.34
C ASP A 196 20.76 3.50 -20.93
N LYS A 197 19.60 3.54 -20.29
CA LYS A 197 18.43 4.25 -20.84
C LYS A 197 18.44 5.75 -20.53
N PHE A 198 18.87 6.12 -19.32
CA PHE A 198 18.77 7.50 -18.80
C PHE A 198 20.12 8.12 -18.41
N GLY A 199 21.22 7.34 -18.49
CA GLY A 199 22.58 7.81 -18.18
C GLY A 199 22.98 7.72 -16.71
N GLU A 200 22.06 7.34 -15.80
CA GLU A 200 22.33 7.21 -14.37
C GLU A 200 21.41 6.18 -13.71
N GLY A 201 21.85 5.63 -12.56
CA GLY A 201 21.08 4.69 -11.78
C GLY A 201 20.11 5.37 -10.80
N ILE A 202 19.31 4.56 -10.09
CA ILE A 202 18.39 5.03 -9.05
C ILE A 202 19.20 5.36 -7.80
N LYS A 203 19.33 6.67 -7.48
CA LYS A 203 20.13 7.19 -6.35
C LYS A 203 19.29 7.49 -5.12
N TYR A 204 17.98 7.70 -5.28
CA TYR A 204 17.08 7.99 -4.18
C TYR A 204 16.09 6.84 -4.02
N SER A 205 16.17 6.12 -2.92
CA SER A 205 15.29 4.99 -2.64
C SER A 205 15.13 4.76 -1.12
N PRO A 206 14.14 3.99 -0.68
CA PRO A 206 14.04 3.57 0.72
C PRO A 206 15.24 2.74 1.19
N ALA A 207 15.92 2.04 0.26
CA ALA A 207 17.09 1.19 0.54
C ALA A 207 18.40 1.98 0.67
N GLU A 208 18.41 3.25 0.25
CA GLU A 208 19.58 4.10 0.41
C GLU A 208 19.78 4.52 1.86
N LEU A 209 21.01 4.94 2.17
CA LEU A 209 21.41 5.44 3.48
C LEU A 209 21.66 6.96 3.44
N PHE A 210 21.86 7.53 4.61
CA PHE A 210 22.14 8.96 4.80
C PHE A 210 21.17 9.87 4.04
N ASN A 211 21.65 10.81 3.24
CA ASN A 211 20.83 11.84 2.59
C ASN A 211 20.09 11.35 1.35
N GLU A 212 20.52 10.24 0.77
CA GLU A 212 19.87 9.60 -0.39
C GLU A 212 18.73 8.66 0.04
N LYS A 213 18.61 8.35 1.34
CA LYS A 213 17.44 7.66 1.87
C LYS A 213 16.21 8.51 1.61
N LEU A 214 15.31 8.03 0.75
CA LEU A 214 14.20 8.77 0.19
C LEU A 214 13.36 9.51 1.24
N ILE A 215 12.93 8.84 2.30
CA ILE A 215 12.07 9.48 3.32
C ILE A 215 12.80 10.61 4.07
N ARG A 216 14.13 10.51 4.23
CA ARG A 216 14.94 11.57 4.82
C ARG A 216 15.10 12.75 3.87
N HIS A 217 15.38 12.46 2.60
CA HIS A 217 15.45 13.46 1.54
C HIS A 217 14.15 14.28 1.48
N LEU A 218 13.02 13.61 1.47
CA LEU A 218 11.69 14.24 1.47
C LEU A 218 11.42 15.02 2.75
N ARG A 219 11.78 14.48 3.93
CA ARG A 219 11.57 15.16 5.22
C ARG A 219 12.32 16.49 5.31
N PHE A 220 13.52 16.58 4.74
CA PHE A 220 14.27 17.84 4.73
C PHE A 220 13.74 18.86 3.72
N GLN A 221 13.09 18.42 2.64
CA GLN A 221 12.43 19.31 1.68
C GLN A 221 11.02 19.72 2.15
N TYR A 222 10.30 18.80 2.80
CA TYR A 222 8.92 18.98 3.24
C TYR A 222 8.79 18.68 4.74
N PRO A 223 9.38 19.53 5.61
CA PRO A 223 9.52 19.21 7.04
C PRO A 223 8.19 19.16 7.80
N THR A 224 7.13 19.78 7.27
CA THR A 224 5.81 19.87 7.92
C THR A 224 4.79 18.87 7.38
N GLU A 225 5.10 18.17 6.28
CA GLU A 225 4.14 17.29 5.63
C GLU A 225 4.07 15.92 6.31
N LEU A 226 2.85 15.38 6.43
CA LEU A 226 2.64 14.00 6.86
C LEU A 226 2.82 13.10 5.64
N LEU A 227 3.89 12.34 5.59
CA LEU A 227 4.25 11.51 4.44
C LEU A 227 3.81 10.07 4.69
N ASP A 228 3.14 9.46 3.70
CA ASP A 228 2.89 8.01 3.66
C ASP A 228 4.10 7.25 3.08
N THR A 229 4.00 5.95 3.05
CA THR A 229 5.01 5.09 2.42
C THR A 229 5.09 5.37 0.92
N PRO A 230 6.29 5.65 0.37
CA PRO A 230 6.46 5.89 -1.06
C PRO A 230 6.17 4.64 -1.89
N ASN A 231 5.43 4.81 -2.99
CA ASN A 231 5.22 3.80 -4.03
C ASN A 231 6.20 4.02 -5.17
N PHE A 232 6.77 2.93 -5.70
CA PHE A 232 7.67 2.96 -6.85
C PHE A 232 6.86 2.78 -8.12
N GLU A 233 6.87 3.76 -9.02
CA GLU A 233 6.12 3.76 -10.28
C GLU A 233 6.98 4.24 -11.44
N ILE A 234 6.49 4.06 -12.66
CA ILE A 234 7.16 4.50 -13.89
C ILE A 234 6.19 5.28 -14.78
N ASP A 235 6.70 6.27 -15.47
CA ASP A 235 5.93 6.97 -16.50
C ASP A 235 5.85 6.18 -17.81
N ASP A 236 5.13 6.70 -18.82
CA ASP A 236 4.99 6.10 -20.14
C ASP A 236 6.31 5.89 -20.89
N ASN A 237 7.39 6.56 -20.48
CA ASN A 237 8.74 6.42 -21.03
C ASN A 237 9.60 5.43 -20.22
N MET A 238 9.00 4.75 -19.22
CA MET A 238 9.67 3.88 -18.25
C MET A 238 10.63 4.63 -17.33
N HIS A 239 10.49 5.96 -17.17
CA HIS A 239 11.31 6.73 -16.22
C HIS A 239 10.82 6.47 -14.79
N PRO A 240 11.71 6.12 -13.84
CA PRO A 240 11.29 5.70 -12.51
C PRO A 240 11.05 6.91 -11.59
N TYR A 241 9.95 6.84 -10.85
CA TYR A 241 9.53 7.82 -9.86
C TYR A 241 9.13 7.18 -8.54
N TRP A 242 9.17 7.97 -7.49
CA TRP A 242 8.54 7.69 -6.22
C TRP A 242 7.33 8.57 -6.04
N ILE A 243 6.18 7.95 -5.82
CA ILE A 243 4.93 8.64 -5.50
C ILE A 243 4.73 8.54 -3.99
N THR A 244 4.82 9.67 -3.30
CA THR A 244 4.65 9.74 -1.84
C THR A 244 3.41 10.54 -1.52
N ALA A 245 2.38 9.88 -1.02
CA ALA A 245 1.16 10.58 -0.60
C ALA A 245 1.45 11.51 0.58
N VAL A 246 0.85 12.69 0.52
CA VAL A 246 0.86 13.67 1.59
C VAL A 246 -0.47 13.63 2.29
N LEU A 247 -0.45 13.18 3.55
CA LEU A 247 -1.63 12.96 4.35
C LEU A 247 -2.06 14.22 5.11
N ASP A 248 -3.34 14.28 5.47
CA ASP A 248 -3.86 15.19 6.45
C ASP A 248 -4.76 14.46 7.46
N LYS A 249 -4.95 15.08 8.64
CA LYS A 249 -5.92 14.65 9.65
C LYS A 249 -7.11 15.59 9.58
N THR A 250 -8.27 15.05 9.20
CA THR A 250 -9.47 15.85 8.88
C THR A 250 -10.49 15.85 10.02
N ILE A 251 -10.34 14.96 11.02
CA ILE A 251 -11.27 14.80 12.13
C ILE A 251 -10.54 14.99 13.47
N GLY A 252 -10.84 16.08 14.15
CA GLY A 252 -10.11 16.46 15.36
C GLY A 252 -8.63 16.74 15.05
N LEU A 253 -7.75 16.45 16.00
CA LEU A 253 -6.33 16.71 15.81
C LEU A 253 -5.59 15.55 15.15
N TYR A 254 -5.98 14.29 15.43
CA TYR A 254 -5.23 13.10 15.00
C TYR A 254 -6.05 12.09 14.20
N GLY A 255 -7.36 12.30 14.03
CA GLY A 255 -8.28 11.37 13.38
C GLY A 255 -8.58 11.72 11.93
N GLY A 256 -9.27 10.79 11.23
CA GLY A 256 -9.73 10.99 9.87
C GLY A 256 -8.60 11.23 8.88
N THR A 257 -7.67 10.26 8.79
CA THR A 257 -6.58 10.34 7.81
C THR A 257 -7.13 10.36 6.39
N ASP A 258 -6.68 11.33 5.59
CA ASP A 258 -6.99 11.42 4.17
C ASP A 258 -5.78 11.97 3.40
N VAL A 259 -5.79 11.83 2.08
CA VAL A 259 -4.75 12.36 1.21
C VAL A 259 -5.11 13.79 0.77
N LYS A 260 -4.17 14.71 0.93
CA LYS A 260 -4.32 16.10 0.45
C LYS A 260 -3.51 16.41 -0.81
N GLY A 261 -2.59 15.51 -1.19
CA GLY A 261 -1.73 15.65 -2.36
C GLY A 261 -0.70 14.54 -2.45
N ALA A 262 0.17 14.64 -3.42
CA ALA A 262 1.29 13.73 -3.60
C ALA A 262 2.59 14.48 -3.92
N ILE A 263 3.72 13.96 -3.47
CA ILE A 263 5.05 14.37 -3.88
C ILE A 263 5.56 13.36 -4.88
N ILE A 264 5.83 13.82 -6.10
CA ILE A 264 6.44 13.03 -7.16
C ILE A 264 7.93 13.31 -7.13
N THR A 265 8.73 12.27 -6.93
CA THR A 265 10.18 12.35 -6.84
C THR A 265 10.82 11.53 -7.93
N ASP A 266 11.60 12.15 -8.78
CA ASP A 266 12.46 11.48 -9.75
C ASP A 266 13.47 10.59 -9.00
N ALA A 267 13.42 9.28 -9.21
CA ALA A 267 14.23 8.31 -8.47
C ALA A 267 15.74 8.40 -8.81
N LEU A 268 16.09 8.95 -9.97
CA LEU A 268 17.48 9.10 -10.41
C LEU A 268 18.11 10.37 -9.79
N THR A 269 17.41 11.51 -9.87
CA THR A 269 17.95 12.84 -9.54
C THR A 269 17.54 13.36 -8.16
N GLY A 270 16.51 12.78 -7.53
CA GLY A 270 15.93 13.26 -6.27
C GLY A 270 15.08 14.53 -6.41
N LYS A 271 14.89 15.05 -7.61
CA LYS A 271 14.01 16.22 -7.83
C LYS A 271 12.61 15.88 -7.44
N SER A 272 12.05 16.64 -6.48
CA SER A 272 10.74 16.39 -5.92
C SER A 272 9.82 17.56 -6.16
N LYS A 273 8.54 17.27 -6.46
CA LYS A 273 7.52 18.30 -6.61
C LYS A 273 6.21 17.85 -5.98
N TYR A 274 5.62 18.73 -5.18
CA TYR A 274 4.30 18.54 -4.60
C TYR A 274 3.21 18.93 -5.60
N TYR A 275 2.16 18.11 -5.65
CA TYR A 275 0.91 18.37 -6.35
C TYR A 275 -0.26 18.17 -5.37
N ASP A 276 -1.20 19.09 -5.38
CA ASP A 276 -2.44 18.90 -4.62
C ASP A 276 -3.29 17.78 -5.24
N ILE A 277 -4.19 17.19 -4.42
CA ILE A 277 -4.91 16.00 -4.85
C ILE A 277 -5.84 16.23 -6.04
N GLU A 278 -6.41 17.44 -6.16
CA GLU A 278 -7.26 17.74 -7.30
C GLU A 278 -6.45 17.86 -8.61
N THR A 279 -5.22 18.36 -8.52
CA THR A 279 -4.28 18.33 -9.65
C THR A 279 -3.93 16.90 -10.03
N VAL A 280 -3.64 16.01 -9.07
CA VAL A 280 -3.34 14.60 -9.36
C VAL A 280 -4.51 13.89 -10.03
N LYS A 281 -5.74 14.18 -9.62
CA LYS A 281 -6.95 13.57 -10.20
C LYS A 281 -7.26 14.04 -11.61
N ASN A 282 -7.01 15.32 -11.92
CA ASN A 282 -7.55 15.98 -13.10
C ASN A 282 -6.51 16.34 -14.17
N ASP A 283 -5.22 16.36 -13.85
CA ASP A 283 -4.16 16.67 -14.82
C ASP A 283 -3.80 15.43 -15.64
N LYS A 284 -4.17 15.41 -16.89
CA LYS A 284 -3.89 14.29 -17.82
C LYS A 284 -2.40 13.92 -17.94
N ARG A 285 -1.49 14.84 -17.60
CA ARG A 285 -0.05 14.56 -17.59
C ARG A 285 0.38 13.65 -16.44
N LEU A 286 -0.51 13.45 -15.47
CA LEU A 286 -0.29 12.63 -14.29
C LEU A 286 -1.12 11.33 -14.32
N ASN A 287 -1.78 11.00 -15.43
CA ASN A 287 -2.59 9.77 -15.55
C ASN A 287 -1.77 8.47 -15.44
N TRP A 288 -0.45 8.56 -15.62
CA TRP A 288 0.45 7.42 -15.44
C TRP A 288 0.65 7.05 -13.97
N ILE A 289 0.17 7.87 -13.02
CA ILE A 289 0.22 7.58 -11.58
C ILE A 289 -0.96 6.69 -11.24
N ASP A 290 -0.68 5.55 -10.66
CA ASP A 290 -1.68 4.55 -10.29
C ASP A 290 -2.03 4.58 -8.80
N VAL A 291 -1.03 4.80 -7.91
CA VAL A 291 -1.21 4.62 -6.47
C VAL A 291 -0.84 5.88 -5.68
N VAL A 292 -1.85 6.62 -5.27
CA VAL A 292 -1.74 7.76 -4.33
C VAL A 292 -2.42 7.45 -3.01
N TYR A 293 -3.57 6.79 -3.07
CA TYR A 293 -4.26 6.28 -1.88
C TYR A 293 -3.82 4.84 -1.63
N SER A 294 -3.12 4.61 -0.52
CA SER A 294 -2.70 3.26 -0.15
C SER A 294 -3.93 2.37 0.10
N GLU A 295 -3.82 1.09 -0.24
CA GLU A 295 -4.87 0.08 0.00
C GLU A 295 -5.32 0.10 1.46
N ALA A 296 -4.38 0.12 2.40
CA ALA A 296 -4.68 0.16 3.83
C ALA A 296 -5.54 1.36 4.22
N LEU A 297 -5.27 2.55 3.64
CA LEU A 297 -6.03 3.77 3.92
C LEU A 297 -7.46 3.67 3.39
N VAL A 298 -7.65 3.24 2.16
CA VAL A 298 -9.00 3.20 1.56
C VAL A 298 -9.87 2.12 2.20
N LEU A 299 -9.27 0.99 2.59
CA LEU A 299 -10.00 -0.06 3.33
C LEU A 299 -10.31 0.35 4.77
N GLU A 300 -9.43 1.10 5.44
CA GLU A 300 -9.74 1.71 6.74
C GLU A 300 -10.91 2.69 6.63
N GLN A 301 -10.92 3.57 5.62
CA GLN A 301 -12.00 4.50 5.38
C GLN A 301 -13.32 3.80 5.03
N TYR A 302 -13.25 2.72 4.25
CA TYR A 302 -14.41 1.87 4.00
C TYR A 302 -14.95 1.25 5.31
N ASN A 303 -14.08 0.70 6.14
CA ASN A 303 -14.46 0.11 7.43
C ASN A 303 -15.10 1.15 8.37
N TYR A 304 -14.64 2.40 8.34
CA TYR A 304 -15.33 3.49 9.04
C TYR A 304 -16.73 3.75 8.46
N HIS A 305 -16.86 3.76 7.14
CA HIS A 305 -18.16 3.91 6.48
C HIS A 305 -19.10 2.77 6.90
N GLY A 306 -18.75 1.52 6.67
CA GLY A 306 -19.59 0.37 6.92
C GLY A 306 -19.97 0.18 8.41
N LYS A 307 -19.06 0.53 9.33
CA LYS A 307 -19.33 0.45 10.78
C LYS A 307 -20.16 1.63 11.30
N LEU A 308 -19.95 2.85 10.80
CA LEU A 308 -20.40 4.07 11.46
C LEU A 308 -21.49 4.82 10.70
N GLN A 309 -21.93 4.35 9.52
CA GLN A 309 -22.97 5.00 8.72
C GLN A 309 -24.28 5.19 9.50
N ASN A 310 -24.64 4.25 10.36
CA ASN A 310 -25.83 4.31 11.22
C ASN A 310 -25.50 4.79 12.65
N GLY A 311 -24.32 5.40 12.86
CA GLY A 311 -23.91 6.00 14.12
C GLY A 311 -23.13 5.05 15.03
N PHE A 312 -22.45 5.64 16.02
CA PHE A 312 -21.56 4.92 16.94
C PHE A 312 -22.29 3.84 17.76
N TRP A 313 -23.45 4.15 18.33
CA TRP A 313 -24.20 3.19 19.16
C TRP A 313 -24.72 2.00 18.36
N ASN A 314 -25.08 2.26 17.08
CA ASN A 314 -25.47 1.17 16.20
C ASN A 314 -24.30 0.21 15.94
N SER A 315 -23.09 0.72 15.76
CA SER A 315 -21.92 -0.12 15.50
C SER A 315 -21.52 -1.05 16.64
N ILE A 316 -22.02 -0.79 17.88
CA ILE A 316 -21.65 -1.57 19.07
C ILE A 316 -22.83 -2.40 19.60
N ILE A 317 -24.03 -1.84 19.62
CA ILE A 317 -25.19 -2.44 20.33
C ILE A 317 -26.18 -3.06 19.35
N PHE A 318 -26.65 -2.30 18.36
CA PHE A 318 -27.77 -2.72 17.50
C PHE A 318 -27.30 -3.49 16.26
N GLN A 319 -26.12 -3.16 15.75
CA GLN A 319 -25.41 -3.76 14.63
C GLN A 319 -26.23 -3.93 13.33
N ASN A 320 -27.25 -3.05 13.15
CA ASN A 320 -28.06 -3.04 11.95
C ASN A 320 -27.26 -2.51 10.77
N ASP A 321 -27.15 -3.29 9.69
CA ASP A 321 -26.42 -2.98 8.47
C ASP A 321 -24.94 -2.62 8.70
N VAL A 322 -24.35 -3.16 9.77
CA VAL A 322 -22.91 -3.00 10.03
C VAL A 322 -22.12 -3.97 9.18
N ASN A 323 -21.25 -3.44 8.33
CA ASN A 323 -20.44 -4.23 7.44
C ASN A 323 -18.98 -3.75 7.45
N ILE A 324 -18.10 -4.60 6.97
CA ILE A 324 -16.66 -4.35 6.83
C ILE A 324 -16.13 -4.96 5.54
N ALA A 325 -14.94 -4.54 5.14
CA ALA A 325 -14.18 -5.26 4.12
C ALA A 325 -13.90 -6.70 4.58
N SER A 326 -13.98 -7.65 3.67
CA SER A 326 -13.65 -9.06 3.94
C SER A 326 -12.16 -9.23 4.24
N THR A 327 -11.78 -10.42 4.71
CA THR A 327 -10.39 -10.74 4.96
C THR A 327 -9.65 -10.98 3.64
N GLY A 328 -8.94 -9.99 3.16
CA GLY A 328 -8.19 -10.01 1.91
C GLY A 328 -8.72 -9.00 0.90
N SER A 329 -7.86 -8.68 -0.04
CA SER A 329 -8.09 -7.71 -1.10
C SER A 329 -7.23 -8.05 -2.30
N GLY A 330 -7.63 -7.54 -3.46
CA GLY A 330 -6.87 -7.67 -4.69
C GLY A 330 -6.85 -6.37 -5.47
N ASN A 331 -6.02 -6.31 -6.50
CA ASN A 331 -5.93 -5.16 -7.37
C ASN A 331 -6.37 -5.51 -8.79
N ILE A 332 -7.22 -4.67 -9.36
CA ILE A 332 -7.74 -4.79 -10.72
C ILE A 332 -7.29 -3.56 -11.50
N ALA A 333 -6.79 -3.74 -12.72
CA ALA A 333 -6.59 -2.65 -13.67
C ALA A 333 -7.89 -2.39 -14.43
N MET A 334 -8.44 -1.18 -14.28
CA MET A 334 -9.69 -0.77 -14.92
C MET A 334 -9.63 0.74 -15.21
N ASP A 335 -10.10 1.16 -16.37
CA ASP A 335 -10.16 2.57 -16.79
C ASP A 335 -8.81 3.31 -16.70
N ASP A 336 -7.73 2.65 -17.10
CA ASP A 336 -6.34 3.15 -17.05
C ASP A 336 -5.79 3.38 -15.62
N ASP A 337 -6.48 2.89 -14.59
CA ASP A 337 -6.12 3.03 -13.18
C ASP A 337 -6.02 1.66 -12.49
N VAL A 338 -5.43 1.66 -11.29
CA VAL A 338 -5.45 0.50 -10.39
C VAL A 338 -6.53 0.70 -9.33
N TRP A 339 -7.39 -0.31 -9.20
CA TRP A 339 -8.48 -0.34 -8.23
C TRP A 339 -8.25 -1.45 -7.21
N VAL A 340 -8.42 -1.15 -5.93
CA VAL A 340 -8.53 -2.17 -4.89
C VAL A 340 -9.94 -2.74 -4.93
N PHE A 341 -10.07 -4.06 -4.93
CA PHE A 341 -11.34 -4.72 -4.69
C PHE A 341 -11.30 -5.58 -3.42
N THR A 342 -12.41 -5.68 -2.74
CA THR A 342 -12.61 -6.60 -1.60
C THR A 342 -14.08 -6.91 -1.47
N GLY A 343 -14.40 -8.11 -0.97
CA GLY A 343 -15.74 -8.45 -0.54
C GLY A 343 -16.19 -7.60 0.64
N VAL A 344 -17.48 -7.56 0.87
CA VAL A 344 -18.12 -6.87 1.98
C VAL A 344 -18.90 -7.88 2.80
N THR A 345 -18.51 -8.04 4.07
CA THR A 345 -19.09 -9.02 4.98
C THR A 345 -19.73 -8.37 6.20
N SER A 346 -20.46 -9.18 6.99
CA SER A 346 -20.89 -8.77 8.33
C SER A 346 -19.68 -8.54 9.24
N ALA A 347 -19.79 -7.58 10.13
CA ALA A 347 -18.77 -7.35 11.15
C ALA A 347 -18.64 -8.52 12.17
N GLU A 348 -19.64 -9.40 12.26
CA GLU A 348 -19.66 -10.53 13.21
C GLU A 348 -19.22 -11.86 12.59
N THR A 349 -19.51 -12.08 11.30
CA THR A 349 -19.26 -13.37 10.63
C THR A 349 -18.75 -13.14 9.22
N ASP A 350 -17.63 -13.74 8.89
CA ASP A 350 -17.01 -13.71 7.56
C ASP A 350 -17.45 -14.92 6.69
N ALA A 351 -18.71 -15.36 6.85
CA ALA A 351 -19.19 -16.58 6.20
C ALA A 351 -19.66 -16.38 4.76
N SER A 352 -20.11 -15.15 4.41
CA SER A 352 -20.56 -14.80 3.06
C SER A 352 -20.47 -13.29 2.83
N ASN A 353 -20.26 -12.91 1.59
CA ASN A 353 -20.27 -11.51 1.16
C ASN A 353 -21.69 -11.02 0.91
N PHE A 354 -22.00 -9.77 1.32
CA PHE A 354 -23.20 -9.04 0.90
C PHE A 354 -23.05 -8.42 -0.48
N GLY A 355 -21.84 -8.21 -0.90
CA GLY A 355 -21.43 -7.60 -2.13
C GLY A 355 -19.93 -7.42 -2.14
N PHE A 356 -19.44 -6.56 -2.98
CA PHE A 356 -18.04 -6.17 -3.04
C PHE A 356 -17.89 -4.68 -3.35
N ILE A 357 -16.73 -4.12 -3.04
CA ILE A 357 -16.40 -2.73 -3.28
C ILE A 357 -15.13 -2.62 -4.12
N LEU A 358 -15.13 -1.68 -5.07
CA LEU A 358 -13.97 -1.24 -5.80
C LEU A 358 -13.63 0.18 -5.41
N ILE A 359 -12.34 0.45 -5.17
CA ILE A 359 -11.85 1.78 -4.82
C ILE A 359 -10.63 2.11 -5.67
N ASN A 360 -10.72 3.17 -6.46
CA ASN A 360 -9.64 3.67 -7.30
C ASN A 360 -8.53 4.26 -6.44
N GLN A 361 -7.29 3.79 -6.62
CA GLN A 361 -6.15 4.21 -5.78
C GLN A 361 -5.56 5.58 -6.19
N ARG A 362 -5.91 6.14 -7.35
CA ARG A 362 -5.50 7.49 -7.76
C ARG A 362 -6.55 8.55 -7.39
N THR A 363 -7.83 8.25 -7.65
CA THR A 363 -8.93 9.23 -7.54
C THR A 363 -9.73 9.10 -6.24
N LYS A 364 -9.66 7.96 -5.57
CA LYS A 364 -10.50 7.56 -4.42
C LYS A 364 -11.98 7.40 -4.81
N GLU A 365 -12.31 7.25 -6.08
CA GLU A 365 -13.65 6.85 -6.48
C GLU A 365 -13.96 5.47 -5.90
N ALA A 366 -15.16 5.32 -5.30
CA ALA A 366 -15.57 4.06 -4.69
C ALA A 366 -16.93 3.63 -5.22
N ARG A 367 -17.03 2.38 -5.68
CA ARG A 367 -18.25 1.78 -6.23
C ARG A 367 -18.60 0.51 -5.47
N TYR A 368 -19.79 0.45 -4.91
CA TYR A 368 -20.31 -0.73 -4.22
C TYR A 368 -21.23 -1.52 -5.15
N TYR A 369 -21.04 -2.83 -5.22
CA TYR A 369 -21.81 -3.75 -6.03
C TYR A 369 -22.54 -4.72 -5.12
N LYS A 370 -23.87 -4.64 -5.11
CA LYS A 370 -24.71 -5.54 -4.34
C LYS A 370 -24.79 -6.90 -5.04
N SER A 371 -23.94 -7.81 -4.65
CA SER A 371 -23.88 -9.17 -5.18
C SER A 371 -23.52 -10.13 -4.06
N PRO A 372 -24.54 -10.65 -3.33
CA PRO A 372 -24.28 -11.61 -2.25
C PRO A 372 -23.73 -12.92 -2.81
N GLY A 373 -22.78 -13.52 -2.09
CA GLY A 373 -22.16 -14.74 -2.55
C GLY A 373 -20.99 -15.22 -1.69
N ALA A 374 -20.13 -16.00 -2.33
CA ALA A 374 -18.95 -16.57 -1.72
C ALA A 374 -17.92 -15.49 -1.36
N THR A 375 -17.23 -15.66 -0.23
CA THR A 375 -16.04 -14.88 0.09
C THR A 375 -14.87 -15.30 -0.81
N GLU A 376 -13.89 -14.42 -0.95
CA GLU A 376 -12.67 -14.67 -1.72
C GLU A 376 -11.96 -15.93 -1.20
N ILE A 377 -11.85 -16.07 0.12
CA ILE A 377 -11.23 -17.23 0.76
C ILE A 377 -12.00 -18.50 0.44
N SER A 378 -13.33 -18.48 0.53
CA SER A 378 -14.14 -19.68 0.24
C SER A 378 -14.11 -20.07 -1.23
N ALA A 379 -13.97 -19.11 -2.14
CA ALA A 379 -13.78 -19.38 -3.57
C ALA A 379 -12.37 -19.95 -3.86
N GLN A 380 -11.34 -19.43 -3.18
CA GLN A 380 -9.98 -19.95 -3.26
C GLN A 380 -9.89 -21.41 -2.77
N GLU A 381 -10.56 -21.72 -1.66
CA GLU A 381 -10.68 -23.10 -1.16
C GLU A 381 -11.36 -24.01 -2.19
N SER A 382 -12.49 -23.59 -2.77
CA SER A 382 -13.20 -24.38 -3.78
C SER A 382 -12.36 -24.63 -5.03
N ALA A 383 -11.59 -23.64 -5.50
CA ALA A 383 -10.67 -23.81 -6.61
C ALA A 383 -9.51 -24.76 -6.28
N THR A 384 -8.98 -24.70 -5.05
CA THR A 384 -7.91 -25.58 -4.57
C THR A 384 -8.41 -27.03 -4.45
N ASP A 385 -9.62 -27.23 -3.89
CA ASP A 385 -10.24 -28.53 -3.75
C ASP A 385 -10.50 -29.21 -5.11
N ALA A 386 -10.90 -28.43 -6.12
CA ALA A 386 -11.12 -28.94 -7.47
C ALA A 386 -9.86 -29.55 -8.12
N VAL A 387 -8.67 -29.18 -7.64
CA VAL A 387 -7.38 -29.66 -8.16
C VAL A 387 -6.50 -30.35 -7.11
N GLN A 388 -7.09 -30.73 -5.96
CA GLN A 388 -6.37 -31.37 -4.84
C GLN A 388 -5.59 -32.62 -5.26
N ASN A 389 -6.08 -33.40 -6.23
CA ASN A 389 -5.43 -34.62 -6.74
C ASN A 389 -4.06 -34.35 -7.41
N TYR A 390 -3.83 -33.09 -7.81
CA TYR A 390 -2.57 -32.66 -8.40
C TYR A 390 -1.67 -31.95 -7.40
N GLY A 391 -2.13 -31.68 -6.17
CA GLY A 391 -1.41 -30.91 -5.17
C GLY A 391 -1.26 -29.42 -5.52
N TYR A 392 -2.13 -28.90 -6.39
CA TYR A 392 -2.07 -27.50 -6.78
C TYR A 392 -2.87 -26.61 -5.82
N GLN A 393 -2.45 -25.35 -5.71
CA GLN A 393 -3.07 -24.33 -4.88
C GLN A 393 -3.51 -23.13 -5.72
N ALA A 394 -4.68 -22.60 -5.43
CA ALA A 394 -5.19 -21.39 -6.09
C ALA A 394 -4.58 -20.12 -5.46
N THR A 395 -4.35 -19.10 -6.30
CA THR A 395 -4.01 -17.75 -5.84
C THR A 395 -5.19 -17.08 -5.16
N PHE A 396 -4.94 -15.93 -4.51
CA PHE A 396 -6.04 -15.03 -4.15
C PHE A 396 -6.83 -14.66 -5.42
N PRO A 397 -8.18 -14.67 -5.39
CA PRO A 397 -8.99 -14.48 -6.58
C PRO A 397 -8.97 -13.04 -7.09
N ILE A 398 -9.14 -12.90 -8.41
CA ILE A 398 -9.42 -11.63 -9.08
C ILE A 398 -10.88 -11.67 -9.54
N LEU A 399 -11.63 -10.61 -9.27
CA LEU A 399 -13.02 -10.49 -9.69
C LEU A 399 -13.12 -10.10 -11.16
N LEU A 400 -13.92 -10.81 -11.92
CA LEU A 400 -14.16 -10.62 -13.36
C LEU A 400 -15.65 -10.72 -13.68
N GLY A 401 -16.05 -10.21 -14.86
CA GLY A 401 -17.36 -10.49 -15.48
C GLY A 401 -17.24 -11.61 -16.51
N ILE A 402 -18.01 -12.68 -16.38
CA ILE A 402 -18.14 -13.75 -17.38
C ILE A 402 -19.62 -13.91 -17.71
N ASP A 403 -20.02 -13.65 -18.95
CA ASP A 403 -21.43 -13.67 -19.38
C ASP A 403 -22.36 -12.90 -18.42
N GLY A 404 -21.94 -11.71 -17.97
CA GLY A 404 -22.68 -10.88 -17.02
C GLY A 404 -22.70 -11.41 -15.57
N ASN A 405 -21.99 -12.51 -15.26
CA ASN A 405 -21.92 -13.08 -13.93
C ASN A 405 -20.61 -12.68 -13.22
N PRO A 406 -20.68 -12.19 -11.97
CA PRO A 406 -19.51 -11.99 -11.14
C PRO A 406 -18.80 -13.32 -10.89
N THR A 407 -17.53 -13.39 -11.28
CA THR A 407 -16.75 -14.63 -11.30
C THR A 407 -15.35 -14.36 -10.72
N TYR A 408 -14.90 -15.22 -9.86
CA TYR A 408 -13.55 -15.22 -9.35
C TYR A 408 -12.61 -16.00 -10.28
N PHE A 409 -11.57 -15.35 -10.75
CA PHE A 409 -10.48 -15.96 -11.50
C PHE A 409 -9.27 -16.19 -10.59
N MET A 410 -8.64 -17.35 -10.74
CA MET A 410 -7.44 -17.72 -9.99
C MET A 410 -6.46 -18.47 -10.88
N SER A 411 -5.18 -18.23 -10.67
CA SER A 411 -4.13 -19.08 -11.21
C SER A 411 -3.86 -20.25 -10.25
N LEU A 412 -3.59 -21.42 -10.79
CA LEU A 412 -3.27 -22.64 -10.05
C LEU A 412 -1.76 -22.89 -10.09
N TYR A 413 -1.16 -23.15 -8.94
CA TYR A 413 0.28 -23.31 -8.78
C TYR A 413 0.64 -24.63 -8.14
N GLY A 414 1.75 -25.24 -8.59
CA GLY A 414 2.43 -26.34 -7.93
C GLY A 414 3.55 -25.86 -7.00
N ASP A 415 4.25 -26.80 -6.40
CA ASP A 415 5.35 -26.55 -5.43
C ASP A 415 6.48 -25.66 -5.94
N SER A 416 6.67 -25.57 -7.26
CA SER A 416 7.74 -24.79 -7.90
C SER A 416 7.39 -23.33 -8.19
N ASN A 417 6.30 -22.82 -7.65
CA ASN A 417 5.77 -21.47 -7.95
C ASN A 417 5.50 -21.18 -9.45
N THR A 418 5.40 -22.24 -10.26
CA THR A 418 5.03 -22.14 -11.68
C THR A 418 3.54 -22.32 -11.85
N VAL A 419 2.93 -21.53 -12.74
CA VAL A 419 1.52 -21.70 -13.13
C VAL A 419 1.32 -23.09 -13.69
N LYS A 420 0.32 -23.80 -13.20
CA LYS A 420 -0.09 -25.14 -13.62
C LYS A 420 -1.46 -25.18 -14.27
N GLY A 421 -2.20 -24.10 -14.16
CA GLY A 421 -3.53 -23.97 -14.74
C GLY A 421 -4.28 -22.75 -14.23
N TYR A 422 -5.56 -22.74 -14.51
CA TYR A 422 -6.48 -21.66 -14.17
C TYR A 422 -7.78 -22.22 -13.61
N ALA A 423 -8.42 -21.45 -12.75
CA ALA A 423 -9.72 -21.76 -12.19
C ALA A 423 -10.64 -20.54 -12.25
N PHE A 424 -11.92 -20.78 -12.52
CA PHE A 424 -13.02 -19.83 -12.41
C PHE A 424 -14.01 -20.37 -11.41
N VAL A 425 -14.45 -19.53 -10.48
CA VAL A 425 -15.44 -19.89 -9.43
C VAL A 425 -16.55 -18.85 -9.43
N SER A 426 -17.80 -19.29 -9.45
CA SER A 426 -18.93 -18.37 -9.38
C SER A 426 -18.97 -17.67 -8.04
N LEU A 427 -19.12 -16.34 -8.04
CA LEU A 427 -19.35 -15.58 -6.82
C LEU A 427 -20.69 -15.98 -6.18
N LYS A 428 -21.71 -16.28 -6.99
CA LYS A 428 -23.03 -16.63 -6.49
C LYS A 428 -23.08 -18.03 -5.87
N ASP A 429 -22.33 -18.98 -6.45
CA ASP A 429 -22.29 -20.38 -5.99
C ASP A 429 -20.87 -20.93 -6.13
N LYS A 430 -20.15 -21.03 -5.01
CA LYS A 430 -18.76 -21.51 -4.99
C LYS A 430 -18.57 -22.96 -5.42
N THR A 431 -19.66 -23.73 -5.55
CA THR A 431 -19.60 -25.12 -6.06
C THR A 431 -19.50 -25.17 -7.59
N VAL A 432 -19.82 -24.06 -8.27
CA VAL A 432 -19.65 -23.91 -9.71
C VAL A 432 -18.21 -23.50 -9.98
N VAL A 433 -17.40 -24.48 -10.38
CA VAL A 433 -15.95 -24.33 -10.61
C VAL A 433 -15.59 -24.87 -11.98
N GLY A 434 -14.89 -24.06 -12.77
CA GLY A 434 -14.27 -24.49 -14.02
C GLY A 434 -12.77 -24.45 -13.93
N THR A 435 -12.06 -25.52 -14.28
CA THR A 435 -10.60 -25.60 -14.25
C THR A 435 -10.02 -26.00 -15.60
N GLY A 436 -8.82 -25.50 -15.90
CA GLY A 436 -8.06 -25.89 -17.07
C GLY A 436 -6.56 -25.98 -16.75
N LEU A 437 -5.96 -27.16 -16.99
CA LEU A 437 -4.62 -27.47 -16.59
C LEU A 437 -3.65 -27.43 -17.78
N LEU A 438 -2.45 -26.88 -17.58
CA LEU A 438 -1.39 -26.79 -18.59
C LEU A 438 -0.89 -28.16 -19.05
N ASP A 439 -0.84 -29.15 -18.14
CA ASP A 439 -0.38 -30.51 -18.47
C ASP A 439 -1.24 -31.18 -19.54
N THR A 440 -2.56 -30.88 -19.55
CA THR A 440 -3.49 -31.40 -20.55
C THR A 440 -3.62 -30.50 -21.77
N ALA A 441 -3.63 -29.20 -21.59
CA ALA A 441 -3.82 -28.21 -22.67
C ALA A 441 -2.56 -27.98 -23.51
N LYS A 442 -1.36 -28.15 -22.95
CA LYS A 442 -0.03 -27.95 -23.58
C LYS A 442 0.25 -26.51 -24.02
N SER A 443 -0.61 -25.56 -23.71
CA SER A 443 -0.38 -24.13 -23.88
C SER A 443 -1.23 -23.33 -22.89
N ASP A 444 -0.72 -22.16 -22.51
CA ASP A 444 -1.32 -21.25 -21.56
C ASP A 444 -2.72 -20.78 -22.01
N ALA A 445 -2.83 -20.28 -23.25
CA ALA A 445 -4.09 -19.85 -23.81
C ALA A 445 -5.15 -20.98 -23.88
N LYS A 446 -4.72 -22.21 -24.20
CA LYS A 446 -5.63 -23.35 -24.26
C LYS A 446 -6.08 -23.80 -22.87
N ALA A 447 -5.20 -23.74 -21.86
CA ALA A 447 -5.57 -24.03 -20.49
C ALA A 447 -6.60 -23.03 -19.95
N LEU A 448 -6.41 -21.74 -20.26
CA LEU A 448 -7.35 -20.69 -19.90
C LEU A 448 -8.71 -20.89 -20.56
N ASN A 449 -8.73 -21.14 -21.89
CA ASN A 449 -9.96 -21.41 -22.63
C ASN A 449 -10.72 -22.64 -22.10
N ASN A 450 -10.01 -23.74 -21.82
CA ASN A 450 -10.62 -24.92 -21.21
C ASN A 450 -11.25 -24.60 -19.84
N ALA A 451 -10.58 -23.79 -19.01
CA ALA A 451 -11.12 -23.40 -17.71
C ALA A 451 -12.42 -22.61 -17.86
N ILE A 452 -12.50 -21.70 -18.83
CA ILE A 452 -13.68 -20.90 -19.12
C ILE A 452 -14.81 -21.77 -19.66
N GLU A 453 -14.54 -22.63 -20.65
CA GLU A 453 -15.53 -23.55 -21.21
C GLU A 453 -16.12 -24.45 -20.13
N ASN A 454 -15.27 -25.05 -19.29
CA ASN A 454 -15.72 -25.89 -18.18
C ASN A 454 -16.54 -25.11 -17.15
N TYR A 455 -16.20 -23.83 -16.93
CA TYR A 455 -16.96 -22.94 -16.04
C TYR A 455 -18.35 -22.59 -16.62
N ILE A 456 -18.42 -22.21 -17.89
CA ILE A 456 -19.67 -21.89 -18.57
C ILE A 456 -20.58 -23.12 -18.63
N ASP A 457 -20.03 -24.31 -18.84
CA ASP A 457 -20.80 -25.56 -18.82
C ASP A 457 -21.31 -25.89 -17.42
N ALA A 458 -20.56 -25.58 -16.37
CA ALA A 458 -20.99 -25.78 -14.99
C ALA A 458 -22.05 -24.73 -14.53
N LEU A 459 -22.18 -23.59 -15.20
CA LEU A 459 -23.22 -22.59 -14.94
C LEU A 459 -24.61 -22.99 -15.48
N LYS A 460 -24.66 -23.91 -16.45
CA LYS A 460 -25.92 -24.39 -17.09
C LYS A 460 -26.62 -25.40 -16.20
#